data_69f0210b91a8ce4b653acfb6560040be
#
_entry.id   69f0210b91a8ce4b653acfb6560040be
#
_cell.length_a   1.000
_cell.length_b   1.000
_cell.length_c   1.000
_cell.angle_alpha   90.00
_cell.angle_beta   90.00
_cell.angle_gamma   90.00
#
_symmetry.space_group_name_H-M   'P 1'
#
loop_
_entity.id
_entity.type
_entity.pdbx_description
1 polymer ?
#
loop_
_entity_poly.entity_id
_entity_poly.type
_entity_poly.pdbx_seq_one_letter_code
_entity_poly.pdbx_strand_id
1 'polypeptide(L)'
;MQRFRIFAAVLLAGSAWCAHPAVAGPPFQTDDPEPTETGHWELYAPAADIEGRGEEFSGAAGIELNYGAAPDLQLTVGIEAGYSHSAAGWQWGAGDLAVSAKYRFYHDEAAGIQIAAFPGINLPTATNGQGAGRVTALLPVWVQKDSGPWSVFGGGGYAINPGPGNRDYWTGGVALTRQVTPRLLIGIEADRRGADTLGGNGATSLGIGAIYHLGGNLRLLASG
;
A
#
# COMPACT_ATOMS: atom_id res chain seq x y z
N MET A 1 -3.38 19.68 -9.29
CA MET A 1 -2.16 18.89 -9.06
C MET A 1 -2.53 17.45 -9.37
N GLN A 2 -2.04 16.94 -10.47
CA GLN A 2 -2.35 15.57 -10.89
C GLN A 2 -1.16 14.72 -10.46
N ARG A 3 -1.40 13.82 -9.52
CA ARG A 3 -0.39 12.85 -9.08
C ARG A 3 -0.66 11.57 -9.82
N PHE A 4 0.22 11.20 -10.74
CA PHE A 4 0.22 9.87 -11.34
C PHE A 4 1.19 9.01 -10.53
N ARG A 5 0.68 7.98 -9.90
CA ARG A 5 1.46 6.93 -9.26
C ARG A 5 1.25 5.65 -10.05
N ILE A 6 2.31 5.16 -10.69
CA ILE A 6 2.27 3.88 -11.38
C ILE A 6 2.94 2.87 -10.46
N PHE A 7 2.15 2.01 -9.83
CA PHE A 7 2.67 0.85 -9.13
C PHE A 7 2.73 -0.33 -10.09
N ALA A 8 3.91 -0.82 -10.37
CA ALA A 8 4.11 -2.07 -11.09
C ALA A 8 4.75 -3.08 -10.13
N ALA A 9 3.98 -4.01 -9.62
CA ALA A 9 4.47 -5.08 -8.78
C ALA A 9 4.30 -6.44 -9.48
N VAL A 10 5.31 -7.28 -9.39
CA VAL A 10 5.29 -8.65 -9.92
C VAL A 10 5.31 -9.59 -8.73
N LEU A 11 4.26 -10.36 -8.55
CA LEU A 11 4.10 -11.33 -7.46
C LEU A 11 4.58 -12.71 -7.87
N LEU A 12 5.39 -13.35 -7.04
CA LEU A 12 5.79 -14.74 -7.13
C LEU A 12 5.35 -15.48 -5.87
N ALA A 13 4.27 -16.23 -5.92
CA ALA A 13 3.80 -17.07 -4.83
C ALA A 13 3.52 -18.50 -5.29
N GLY A 14 3.83 -19.48 -4.46
CA GLY A 14 3.74 -20.92 -4.74
C GLY A 14 2.38 -21.52 -4.41
N SER A 15 1.94 -22.40 -5.25
CA SER A 15 0.66 -23.03 -5.54
C SER A 15 -0.22 -23.60 -4.43
N ALA A 16 -1.55 -23.35 -4.51
CA ALA A 16 -2.62 -24.35 -4.30
C ALA A 16 -3.93 -23.85 -4.95
N TRP A 17 -4.63 -24.75 -5.64
CA TRP A 17 -5.88 -24.45 -6.33
C TRP A 17 -7.06 -24.41 -5.36
N CYS A 18 -7.59 -23.23 -5.11
CA CYS A 18 -8.95 -23.01 -4.63
C CYS A 18 -9.46 -21.72 -5.28
N ALA A 19 -10.71 -21.67 -5.66
CA ALA A 19 -11.34 -20.44 -6.14
C ALA A 19 -11.42 -19.45 -4.98
N HIS A 20 -10.55 -18.46 -4.97
CA HIS A 20 -10.50 -17.43 -3.93
C HIS A 20 -11.32 -16.21 -4.35
N PRO A 21 -12.01 -15.55 -3.41
CA PRO A 21 -12.60 -14.24 -3.65
C PRO A 21 -11.53 -13.22 -4.07
N ALA A 22 -11.98 -12.12 -4.64
CA ALA A 22 -11.08 -11.06 -5.11
C ALA A 22 -10.23 -10.55 -3.94
N VAL A 23 -8.94 -10.82 -4.00
CA VAL A 23 -7.96 -10.26 -3.08
C VAL A 23 -7.77 -8.80 -3.46
N ALA A 24 -8.15 -7.89 -2.59
CA ALA A 24 -7.88 -6.48 -2.71
C ALA A 24 -6.64 -6.13 -1.87
N GLY A 25 -5.85 -5.21 -2.31
CA GLY A 25 -4.58 -4.79 -1.74
C GLY A 25 -3.90 -3.90 -2.77
N PRO A 26 -2.59 -3.74 -2.75
CA PRO A 26 -1.95 -3.01 -3.83
C PRO A 26 -2.53 -3.42 -5.20
N PRO A 27 -2.79 -2.46 -6.10
CA PRO A 27 -2.03 -1.23 -6.31
C PRO A 27 -2.65 0.03 -5.70
N PHE A 28 -3.65 -0.07 -4.85
CA PHE A 28 -4.31 1.09 -4.26
C PHE A 28 -3.51 1.69 -3.09
N GLN A 29 -3.74 2.97 -2.78
CA GLN A 29 -3.24 3.60 -1.54
C GLN A 29 -4.02 3.14 -0.31
N THR A 30 -5.29 2.82 -0.52
CA THR A 30 -6.17 2.21 0.47
C THR A 30 -5.84 0.73 0.54
N ASP A 31 -5.57 0.23 1.73
CA ASP A 31 -5.28 -1.18 1.95
C ASP A 31 -6.56 -1.97 2.31
N ASP A 32 -6.48 -3.27 2.19
CA ASP A 32 -7.52 -4.21 2.58
C ASP A 32 -7.17 -4.92 3.90
N PRO A 33 -8.15 -5.53 4.57
CA PRO A 33 -7.93 -6.26 5.82
C PRO A 33 -7.44 -7.69 5.62
N GLU A 34 -7.28 -8.19 4.40
CA GLU A 34 -6.92 -9.59 4.16
C GLU A 34 -5.42 -9.82 4.39
N PRO A 35 -5.02 -10.67 5.35
CA PRO A 35 -3.62 -11.00 5.54
C PRO A 35 -3.17 -12.10 4.56
N THR A 36 -1.88 -12.15 4.28
CA THR A 36 -1.25 -13.28 3.60
C THR A 36 -1.59 -14.59 4.30
N GLU A 37 -1.92 -15.63 3.52
CA GLU A 37 -2.30 -16.94 4.01
C GLU A 37 -1.21 -17.56 4.90
N THR A 38 -1.62 -18.20 6.01
CA THR A 38 -0.69 -18.76 7.00
C THR A 38 0.33 -19.72 6.39
N GLY A 39 1.60 -19.45 6.66
CA GLY A 39 2.73 -20.23 6.13
C GLY A 39 3.13 -19.89 4.70
N HIS A 40 2.46 -18.93 4.07
CA HIS A 40 2.77 -18.48 2.71
C HIS A 40 3.53 -17.15 2.72
N TRP A 41 4.18 -16.89 1.58
CA TRP A 41 4.91 -15.66 1.32
C TRP A 41 4.28 -14.94 0.13
N GLU A 42 4.20 -13.61 0.22
CA GLU A 42 3.88 -12.74 -0.89
C GLU A 42 5.02 -11.74 -1.09
N LEU A 43 5.43 -11.58 -2.34
CA LEU A 43 6.50 -10.65 -2.73
C LEU A 43 5.95 -9.65 -3.75
N TYR A 44 6.01 -8.36 -3.42
CA TYR A 44 5.81 -7.26 -4.36
C TYR A 44 7.16 -6.76 -4.84
N ALA A 45 7.48 -6.99 -6.11
CA ALA A 45 8.76 -6.60 -6.69
C ALA A 45 8.68 -6.47 -8.24
N PRO A 46 9.22 -5.40 -8.84
CA PRO A 46 9.50 -4.14 -8.16
C PRO A 46 8.19 -3.41 -7.84
N ALA A 47 8.04 -2.92 -6.63
CA ALA A 47 7.06 -1.89 -6.33
C ALA A 47 7.71 -0.54 -6.68
N ALA A 48 7.08 0.24 -7.56
CA ALA A 48 7.63 1.53 -7.99
C ALA A 48 6.52 2.57 -8.12
N ASP A 49 6.81 3.78 -7.68
CA ASP A 49 5.93 4.94 -7.85
C ASP A 49 6.67 6.14 -8.44
N ILE A 50 5.92 7.01 -9.09
CA ILE A 50 6.42 8.27 -9.64
C ILE A 50 5.41 9.38 -9.32
N GLU A 51 5.88 10.45 -8.72
CA GLU A 51 5.13 11.69 -8.53
C GLU A 51 5.82 12.83 -9.30
N GLY A 52 5.04 13.59 -10.07
CA GLY A 52 5.57 14.72 -10.84
C GLY A 52 4.88 16.03 -10.55
N ARG A 53 5.65 17.11 -10.52
CA ARG A 53 5.15 18.47 -10.42
C ARG A 53 5.97 19.41 -11.32
N GLY A 54 5.47 19.66 -12.53
CA GLY A 54 6.20 20.39 -13.54
C GLY A 54 7.42 19.61 -14.00
N GLU A 55 8.60 20.23 -13.92
CA GLU A 55 9.89 19.58 -14.26
C GLU A 55 10.50 18.81 -13.08
N GLU A 56 9.91 18.94 -11.88
CA GLU A 56 10.33 18.20 -10.69
C GLU A 56 9.54 16.91 -10.59
N PHE A 57 10.23 15.83 -10.29
CA PHE A 57 9.61 14.54 -10.03
C PHE A 57 10.40 13.74 -8.99
N SER A 58 9.73 12.87 -8.33
CA SER A 58 10.29 11.97 -7.33
C SER A 58 9.55 10.65 -7.34
N GLY A 59 10.14 9.65 -6.75
CA GLY A 59 9.52 8.36 -6.57
C GLY A 59 10.40 7.42 -5.79
N ALA A 60 9.90 6.23 -5.59
CA ALA A 60 10.64 5.13 -5.00
C ALA A 60 10.43 3.86 -5.81
N ALA A 61 11.39 2.96 -5.72
CA ALA A 61 11.26 1.61 -6.22
C ALA A 61 11.83 0.65 -5.18
N GLY A 62 11.11 -0.42 -4.88
CA GLY A 62 11.52 -1.32 -3.82
C GLY A 62 10.88 -2.69 -3.91
N ILE A 63 11.01 -3.39 -2.83
CA ILE A 63 10.39 -4.69 -2.60
C ILE A 63 9.66 -4.67 -1.26
N GLU A 64 8.52 -5.35 -1.24
CA GLU A 64 7.79 -5.64 -0.02
C GLU A 64 7.61 -7.15 0.11
N LEU A 65 7.92 -7.68 1.26
CA LEU A 65 7.80 -9.10 1.58
C LEU A 65 6.80 -9.28 2.72
N ASN A 66 5.77 -10.06 2.45
CA ASN A 66 4.72 -10.42 3.39
C ASN A 66 4.82 -11.90 3.75
N TYR A 67 4.60 -12.22 5.02
CA TYR A 67 4.56 -13.58 5.53
C TYR A 67 3.35 -13.81 6.43
N GLY A 68 2.55 -14.81 6.10
CA GLY A 68 1.46 -15.29 6.96
C GLY A 68 2.03 -16.04 8.17
N ALA A 69 2.26 -15.32 9.27
CA ALA A 69 2.97 -15.84 10.44
C ALA A 69 2.09 -16.74 11.33
N ALA A 70 0.78 -16.51 11.32
CA ALA A 70 -0.22 -17.29 12.06
C ALA A 70 -1.59 -17.08 11.41
N PRO A 71 -2.65 -17.79 11.82
CA PRO A 71 -4.01 -17.47 11.41
C PRO A 71 -4.30 -15.98 11.65
N ASP A 72 -4.79 -15.31 10.62
CA ASP A 72 -5.15 -13.88 10.63
C ASP A 72 -4.00 -12.90 10.94
N LEU A 73 -2.73 -13.34 10.91
CA LEU A 73 -1.56 -12.51 11.19
C LEU A 73 -0.54 -12.55 10.04
N GLN A 74 -0.30 -11.40 9.43
CA GLN A 74 0.76 -11.15 8.47
C GLN A 74 1.84 -10.27 9.09
N LEU A 75 3.09 -10.60 8.80
CA LEU A 75 4.25 -9.74 9.06
C LEU A 75 4.78 -9.22 7.73
N THR A 76 5.11 -7.94 7.69
CA THR A 76 5.56 -7.26 6.47
C THR A 76 6.90 -6.57 6.69
N VAL A 77 7.79 -6.67 5.71
CA VAL A 77 9.03 -5.90 5.64
C VAL A 77 9.13 -5.28 4.26
N GLY A 78 9.36 -3.96 4.20
CA GLY A 78 9.55 -3.21 2.97
C GLY A 78 10.87 -2.45 2.98
N ILE A 79 11.54 -2.43 1.82
CA ILE A 79 12.72 -1.61 1.59
C ILE A 79 12.63 -0.98 0.20
N GLU A 80 12.94 0.32 0.13
CA GLU A 80 12.85 1.10 -1.10
C GLU A 80 14.15 1.85 -1.37
N ALA A 81 14.38 2.17 -2.64
CA ALA A 81 15.36 3.16 -3.08
C ALA A 81 14.59 4.37 -3.62
N GLY A 82 14.75 5.50 -2.97
CA GLY A 82 14.15 6.76 -3.39
C GLY A 82 14.98 7.46 -4.46
N TYR A 83 14.30 8.20 -5.32
CA TYR A 83 14.92 9.10 -6.27
C TYR A 83 14.13 10.40 -6.41
N SER A 84 14.84 11.49 -6.67
CA SER A 84 14.24 12.78 -6.99
C SER A 84 15.04 13.51 -8.05
N HIS A 85 14.35 14.32 -8.83
CA HIS A 85 14.92 15.25 -9.80
C HIS A 85 14.38 16.64 -9.55
N SER A 86 15.28 17.62 -9.50
CA SER A 86 14.96 19.02 -9.35
C SER A 86 15.95 19.87 -10.15
N ALA A 87 15.85 21.18 -10.07
CA ALA A 87 16.85 22.09 -10.66
C ALA A 87 18.29 21.84 -10.15
N ALA A 88 18.44 21.21 -8.98
CA ALA A 88 19.73 20.80 -8.42
C ALA A 88 20.26 19.48 -9.01
N GLY A 89 19.49 18.81 -9.87
CA GLY A 89 19.83 17.53 -10.49
C GLY A 89 19.19 16.33 -9.80
N TRP A 90 19.75 15.17 -10.07
CA TRP A 90 19.28 13.88 -9.54
C TRP A 90 19.85 13.59 -8.16
N GLN A 91 19.00 13.08 -7.29
CA GLN A 91 19.37 12.49 -6.00
C GLN A 91 18.84 11.06 -5.91
N TRP A 92 19.63 10.18 -5.32
CA TRP A 92 19.30 8.77 -5.11
C TRP A 92 19.74 8.34 -3.71
N GLY A 93 19.00 7.46 -3.09
CA GLY A 93 19.34 6.90 -1.79
C GLY A 93 18.45 5.74 -1.39
N ALA A 94 18.92 4.95 -0.42
CA ALA A 94 18.04 3.99 0.25
C ALA A 94 16.97 4.75 1.03
N GLY A 95 15.75 4.23 1.03
CA GLY A 95 14.67 4.69 1.88
C GLY A 95 14.75 4.10 3.30
N ASP A 96 13.77 4.43 4.10
CA ASP A 96 13.61 3.87 5.45
C ASP A 96 13.15 2.41 5.36
N LEU A 97 13.64 1.57 6.27
CA LEU A 97 13.15 0.20 6.42
C LEU A 97 11.77 0.23 7.06
N ALA A 98 10.76 -0.26 6.35
CA ALA A 98 9.40 -0.42 6.83
C ALA A 98 9.20 -1.79 7.48
N VAL A 99 8.56 -1.84 8.64
CA VAL A 99 8.14 -3.07 9.32
C VAL A 99 6.72 -2.90 9.82
N SER A 100 5.85 -3.86 9.53
CA SER A 100 4.45 -3.79 9.95
C SER A 100 3.86 -5.18 10.23
N ALA A 101 2.70 -5.19 10.88
CA ALA A 101 1.96 -6.40 11.17
C ALA A 101 0.47 -6.16 10.91
N LYS A 102 -0.14 -6.94 10.00
CA LYS A 102 -1.58 -6.93 9.74
C LYS A 102 -2.24 -8.03 10.57
N TYR A 103 -3.18 -7.65 11.43
CA TYR A 103 -3.96 -8.58 12.22
C TYR A 103 -5.44 -8.42 11.95
N ARG A 104 -6.03 -9.43 11.29
CA ARG A 104 -7.47 -9.49 11.01
C ARG A 104 -8.20 -10.02 12.25
N PHE A 105 -8.79 -9.12 13.01
CA PHE A 105 -9.45 -9.45 14.27
C PHE A 105 -10.97 -9.72 14.11
N TYR A 106 -11.52 -9.50 12.92
CA TYR A 106 -12.90 -9.84 12.58
C TYR A 106 -12.99 -10.36 11.15
N HIS A 107 -13.66 -11.51 11.01
CA HIS A 107 -13.94 -12.11 9.72
C HIS A 107 -15.27 -12.86 9.78
N ASP A 108 -16.24 -12.43 8.98
CA ASP A 108 -17.54 -13.08 8.78
C ASP A 108 -17.72 -13.41 7.30
N GLU A 109 -17.44 -14.66 6.94
CA GLU A 109 -17.56 -15.15 5.56
C GLU A 109 -18.98 -15.05 5.03
N ALA A 110 -20.00 -15.33 5.86
CA ALA A 110 -21.39 -15.28 5.42
C ALA A 110 -21.85 -13.85 5.14
N ALA A 111 -21.39 -12.91 5.93
CA ALA A 111 -21.61 -11.50 5.69
C ALA A 111 -20.63 -10.91 4.66
N GLY A 112 -19.50 -11.57 4.35
CA GLY A 112 -18.43 -11.04 3.52
C GLY A 112 -17.76 -9.82 4.13
N ILE A 113 -17.62 -9.76 5.47
CA ILE A 113 -17.05 -8.62 6.18
C ILE A 113 -15.75 -9.03 6.84
N GLN A 114 -14.73 -8.19 6.68
CA GLN A 114 -13.42 -8.36 7.30
C GLN A 114 -12.96 -7.05 7.92
N ILE A 115 -12.25 -7.13 9.06
CA ILE A 115 -11.65 -5.95 9.72
C ILE A 115 -10.26 -6.33 10.24
N ALA A 116 -9.26 -5.51 9.91
CA ALA A 116 -7.89 -5.69 10.38
C ALA A 116 -7.27 -4.37 10.86
N ALA A 117 -6.40 -4.47 11.85
CA ALA A 117 -5.42 -3.44 12.17
C ALA A 117 -4.11 -3.74 11.45
N PHE A 118 -3.44 -2.71 10.95
CA PHE A 118 -2.16 -2.85 10.23
C PHE A 118 -1.12 -1.83 10.70
N PRO A 119 -0.77 -1.81 12.00
CA PRO A 119 0.25 -0.89 12.48
C PRO A 119 1.61 -1.17 11.85
N GLY A 120 2.31 -0.10 11.52
CA GLY A 120 3.65 -0.15 10.95
C GLY A 120 4.54 0.98 11.45
N ILE A 121 5.84 0.74 11.39
CA ILE A 121 6.89 1.72 11.69
C ILE A 121 7.88 1.79 10.55
N ASN A 122 8.44 2.98 10.31
CA ASN A 122 9.60 3.16 9.45
C ASN A 122 10.80 3.49 10.32
N LEU A 123 11.88 2.73 10.13
CA LEU A 123 13.14 2.90 10.83
C LEU A 123 14.04 3.84 10.01
N PRO A 124 14.76 4.79 10.62
CA PRO A 124 15.53 5.82 9.93
C PRO A 124 16.84 5.25 9.36
N THR A 125 16.74 4.35 8.40
CA THR A 125 17.87 3.71 7.73
C THR A 125 18.21 4.36 6.39
N ALA A 126 17.42 5.34 5.96
CA ALA A 126 17.56 6.03 4.70
C ALA A 126 18.90 6.76 4.55
N THR A 127 19.33 6.90 3.30
CA THR A 127 20.53 7.65 2.92
C THR A 127 20.16 8.83 2.02
N ASN A 128 21.04 9.82 1.96
CA ASN A 128 20.92 10.98 1.03
C ASN A 128 19.56 11.71 1.13
N GLY A 129 18.97 11.76 2.32
CA GLY A 129 17.71 12.49 2.53
C GLY A 129 16.45 11.80 1.98
N GLN A 130 16.52 10.50 1.63
CA GLN A 130 15.38 9.75 1.09
C GLN A 130 14.45 9.17 2.17
N GLY A 131 14.58 9.55 3.42
CA GLY A 131 13.73 9.12 4.54
C GLY A 131 13.44 10.23 5.52
N ALA A 132 12.67 9.88 6.55
CA ALA A 132 12.23 10.82 7.58
C ALA A 132 13.36 11.22 8.56
N GLY A 133 14.49 10.48 8.60
CA GLY A 133 15.58 10.65 9.55
C GLY A 133 15.19 10.37 11.00
N ARG A 134 14.00 9.85 11.22
CA ARG A 134 13.41 9.51 12.54
C ARG A 134 12.46 8.34 12.38
N VAL A 135 12.20 7.64 13.49
CA VAL A 135 11.15 6.63 13.51
C VAL A 135 9.81 7.31 13.30
N THR A 136 9.06 6.88 12.29
CA THR A 136 7.66 7.26 12.05
C THR A 136 6.77 6.04 12.23
N ALA A 137 5.48 6.24 12.45
CA ALA A 137 4.53 5.14 12.58
C ALA A 137 3.19 5.48 11.91
N LEU A 138 2.48 4.45 11.46
CA LEU A 138 1.11 4.54 10.98
C LEU A 138 0.27 3.46 11.69
N LEU A 139 -0.88 3.85 12.21
CA LEU A 139 -1.77 3.00 13.02
C LEU A 139 -3.16 2.92 12.36
N PRO A 140 -3.31 2.19 11.26
CA PRO A 140 -4.57 2.11 10.51
C PRO A 140 -5.44 0.95 10.95
N VAL A 141 -6.74 1.10 10.68
CA VAL A 141 -7.72 0.02 10.67
C VAL A 141 -8.41 0.02 9.32
N TRP A 142 -8.50 -1.17 8.74
CA TRP A 142 -9.11 -1.41 7.43
C TRP A 142 -10.33 -2.31 7.56
N VAL A 143 -11.35 -2.01 6.77
CA VAL A 143 -12.62 -2.73 6.71
C VAL A 143 -12.91 -3.08 5.27
N GLN A 144 -13.41 -4.28 5.02
CA GLN A 144 -13.82 -4.73 3.69
C GLN A 144 -15.20 -5.35 3.74
N LYS A 145 -15.95 -5.16 2.67
CA LYS A 145 -17.23 -5.80 2.37
C LYS A 145 -17.22 -6.35 0.97
N ASP A 146 -17.38 -7.68 0.87
CA ASP A 146 -17.51 -8.39 -0.40
C ASP A 146 -18.96 -8.68 -0.73
N SER A 147 -19.31 -8.60 -2.01
CA SER A 147 -20.63 -8.93 -2.54
C SER A 147 -20.54 -9.37 -4.01
N GLY A 148 -20.57 -10.67 -4.25
CA GLY A 148 -20.37 -11.24 -5.59
C GLY A 148 -19.03 -10.80 -6.20
N PRO A 149 -19.03 -10.20 -7.41
CA PRO A 149 -17.78 -9.75 -8.03
C PRO A 149 -17.26 -8.39 -7.51
N TRP A 150 -17.94 -7.78 -6.55
CA TRP A 150 -17.62 -6.46 -6.02
C TRP A 150 -16.99 -6.56 -4.64
N SER A 151 -15.98 -5.74 -4.40
CA SER A 151 -15.43 -5.49 -3.08
C SER A 151 -15.34 -3.99 -2.82
N VAL A 152 -15.78 -3.56 -1.63
CA VAL A 152 -15.55 -2.22 -1.11
C VAL A 152 -14.67 -2.36 0.11
N PHE A 153 -13.54 -1.68 0.12
CA PHE A 153 -12.67 -1.65 1.29
C PHE A 153 -12.19 -0.23 1.57
N GLY A 154 -11.90 0.03 2.81
CA GLY A 154 -11.49 1.35 3.24
C GLY A 154 -11.21 1.43 4.72
N GLY A 155 -10.77 2.58 5.13
CA GLY A 155 -10.41 2.84 6.51
C GLY A 155 -9.41 3.98 6.61
N GLY A 156 -8.59 3.91 7.63
CA GLY A 156 -7.55 4.92 7.84
C GLY A 156 -6.88 4.80 9.18
N GLY A 157 -5.93 5.68 9.41
CA GLY A 157 -5.14 5.65 10.63
C GLY A 157 -4.50 6.99 10.98
N TYR A 158 -3.90 6.99 12.14
CA TYR A 158 -3.13 8.10 12.65
C TYR A 158 -1.64 7.89 12.37
N ALA A 159 -1.04 8.86 11.72
CA ALA A 159 0.38 8.89 11.41
C ALA A 159 1.13 9.71 12.46
N ILE A 160 2.11 9.08 13.09
CA ILE A 160 3.06 9.71 14.04
C ILE A 160 4.27 10.14 13.21
N ASN A 161 4.47 11.44 13.08
CA ASN A 161 5.45 12.04 12.18
C ASN A 161 6.32 13.08 12.94
N PRO A 162 7.20 12.64 13.83
CA PRO A 162 7.98 13.53 14.65
C PRO A 162 9.04 14.29 13.84
N GLY A 163 9.38 15.48 14.28
CA GLY A 163 10.48 16.28 13.70
C GLY A 163 10.18 17.77 13.67
N PRO A 164 11.22 18.61 13.59
CA PRO A 164 11.04 20.05 13.45
C PRO A 164 10.25 20.37 12.18
N GLY A 165 9.16 21.13 12.34
CA GLY A 165 8.30 21.49 11.21
C GLY A 165 7.32 20.40 10.78
N ASN A 166 7.45 19.18 11.26
CA ASN A 166 6.53 18.08 11.00
C ASN A 166 5.29 18.14 11.89
N ARG A 167 4.29 17.39 11.50
CA ARG A 167 3.02 17.25 12.20
C ARG A 167 2.48 15.83 12.05
N ASP A 168 1.93 15.30 13.12
CA ASP A 168 1.11 14.09 13.06
C ASP A 168 -0.18 14.37 12.29
N TYR A 169 -0.69 13.37 11.59
CA TYR A 169 -1.86 13.56 10.73
C TYR A 169 -2.73 12.31 10.61
N TRP A 170 -3.97 12.50 10.22
CA TRP A 170 -4.87 11.43 9.83
C TRP A 170 -4.75 11.17 8.33
N THR A 171 -4.80 9.89 7.96
CA THR A 171 -4.91 9.44 6.57
C THR A 171 -5.96 8.36 6.47
N GLY A 172 -6.57 8.23 5.30
CA GLY A 172 -7.54 7.18 5.03
C GLY A 172 -8.11 7.28 3.63
N GLY A 173 -8.77 6.19 3.22
CA GLY A 173 -9.33 6.11 1.89
C GLY A 173 -10.43 5.06 1.80
N VAL A 174 -11.03 5.00 0.63
CA VAL A 174 -11.99 3.99 0.24
C VAL A 174 -11.75 3.60 -1.21
N ALA A 175 -11.76 2.30 -1.46
CA ALA A 175 -11.66 1.73 -2.80
C ALA A 175 -12.90 0.86 -3.10
N LEU A 176 -13.31 0.88 -4.36
CA LEU A 176 -14.33 0.00 -4.92
C LEU A 176 -13.68 -0.77 -6.05
N THR A 177 -13.68 -2.10 -5.95
CA THR A 177 -13.12 -2.98 -6.96
C THR A 177 -14.16 -3.93 -7.52
N ARG A 178 -13.90 -4.42 -8.72
CA ARG A 178 -14.73 -5.42 -9.38
C ARG A 178 -13.87 -6.45 -10.12
N GLN A 179 -14.14 -7.71 -9.88
CA GLN A 179 -13.64 -8.80 -10.71
C GLN A 179 -14.40 -8.80 -12.06
N VAL A 180 -13.74 -8.35 -13.13
CA VAL A 180 -14.35 -8.21 -14.46
C VAL A 180 -14.27 -9.51 -15.25
N THR A 181 -13.13 -10.20 -15.14
CA THR A 181 -12.92 -11.54 -15.69
C THR A 181 -12.18 -12.39 -14.66
N PRO A 182 -12.05 -13.72 -14.81
CA PRO A 182 -11.25 -14.53 -13.89
C PRO A 182 -9.78 -14.07 -13.71
N ARG A 183 -9.29 -13.22 -14.61
CA ARG A 183 -7.90 -12.73 -14.61
C ARG A 183 -7.76 -11.24 -14.39
N LEU A 184 -8.85 -10.46 -14.44
CA LEU A 184 -8.77 -9.00 -14.39
C LEU A 184 -9.69 -8.45 -13.30
N LEU A 185 -9.09 -7.81 -12.32
CA LEU A 185 -9.76 -6.94 -11.35
C LEU A 185 -9.45 -5.48 -11.72
N ILE A 186 -10.44 -4.62 -11.66
CA ILE A 186 -10.30 -3.17 -11.79
C ILE A 186 -10.91 -2.47 -10.59
N GLY A 187 -10.45 -1.27 -10.30
CA GLY A 187 -11.01 -0.49 -9.20
C GLY A 187 -10.76 1.00 -9.31
N ILE A 188 -11.45 1.72 -8.47
CA ILE A 188 -11.31 3.15 -8.24
C ILE A 188 -11.11 3.38 -6.76
N GLU A 189 -10.37 4.42 -6.42
CA GLU A 189 -10.21 4.84 -5.02
C GLU A 189 -10.30 6.34 -4.85
N ALA A 190 -10.62 6.74 -3.63
CA ALA A 190 -10.49 8.10 -3.15
C ALA A 190 -9.78 8.06 -1.81
N ASP A 191 -8.69 8.79 -1.68
CA ASP A 191 -7.93 8.87 -0.45
C ASP A 191 -7.70 10.32 -0.01
N ARG A 192 -7.45 10.48 1.28
CA ARG A 192 -7.09 11.75 1.88
C ARG A 192 -5.99 11.60 2.91
N ARG A 193 -4.98 12.46 2.81
CA ARG A 193 -3.94 12.65 3.79
C ARG A 193 -4.06 14.05 4.42
N GLY A 194 -4.03 14.14 5.74
CA GLY A 194 -3.94 15.39 6.46
C GLY A 194 -2.60 16.10 6.20
N ALA A 195 -2.48 17.33 6.68
CA ALA A 195 -1.21 18.03 6.61
C ALA A 195 -0.16 17.33 7.48
N ASP A 196 0.97 17.01 6.91
CA ASP A 196 2.12 16.32 7.51
C ASP A 196 3.20 17.29 8.02
N THR A 197 3.02 18.57 7.72
CA THR A 197 3.92 19.66 8.14
C THR A 197 3.14 20.81 8.74
N LEU A 198 3.80 21.61 9.60
CA LEU A 198 3.24 22.84 10.14
C LEU A 198 3.06 23.86 9.03
N GLY A 199 1.81 24.33 8.84
CA GLY A 199 1.45 25.23 7.74
C GLY A 199 1.28 24.55 6.38
N GLY A 200 1.47 23.24 6.30
CA GLY A 200 1.17 22.45 5.11
C GLY A 200 -0.32 22.27 4.87
N ASN A 201 -0.66 21.80 3.68
CA ASN A 201 -2.01 21.42 3.29
C ASN A 201 -2.10 19.90 3.17
N GLY A 202 -3.24 19.34 3.57
CA GLY A 202 -3.57 17.95 3.27
C GLY A 202 -3.78 17.75 1.75
N ALA A 203 -3.70 16.49 1.32
CA ALA A 203 -3.95 16.09 -0.05
C ALA A 203 -5.17 15.19 -0.15
N THR A 204 -5.93 15.31 -1.22
CA THR A 204 -6.98 14.36 -1.61
C THR A 204 -6.65 13.85 -2.99
N SER A 205 -6.70 12.54 -3.18
CA SER A 205 -6.41 11.88 -4.45
C SER A 205 -7.62 11.09 -4.90
N LEU A 206 -7.73 10.91 -6.21
CA LEU A 206 -8.62 9.96 -6.85
C LEU A 206 -7.75 9.08 -7.73
N GLY A 207 -7.93 7.79 -7.64
CA GLY A 207 -7.12 6.82 -8.35
C GLY A 207 -7.96 5.78 -9.08
N ILE A 208 -7.36 5.17 -10.09
CA ILE A 208 -7.84 3.97 -10.76
C ILE A 208 -6.76 2.92 -10.67
N GLY A 209 -7.15 1.64 -10.56
CA GLY A 209 -6.17 0.57 -10.47
C GLY A 209 -6.65 -0.71 -11.14
N ALA A 210 -5.71 -1.57 -11.47
CA ALA A 210 -5.98 -2.88 -12.05
C ALA A 210 -4.99 -3.92 -11.54
N ILE A 211 -5.49 -5.15 -11.37
CA ILE A 211 -4.71 -6.34 -11.06
C ILE A 211 -4.97 -7.36 -12.18
N TYR A 212 -3.91 -7.81 -12.84
CA TYR A 212 -4.01 -8.82 -13.89
C TYR A 212 -3.24 -10.08 -13.52
N HIS A 213 -3.93 -11.21 -13.46
CA HIS A 213 -3.36 -12.52 -13.18
C HIS A 213 -2.72 -13.09 -14.46
N LEU A 214 -1.39 -13.15 -14.49
CA LEU A 214 -0.61 -13.68 -15.61
C LEU A 214 -0.63 -15.20 -15.67
N GLY A 215 -0.85 -15.88 -14.55
CA GLY A 215 -0.92 -17.31 -14.39
C GLY A 215 -0.07 -17.84 -13.25
N GLY A 216 -0.41 -18.99 -12.71
CA GLY A 216 0.18 -19.45 -11.43
C GLY A 216 -0.08 -18.40 -10.34
N ASN A 217 0.98 -18.00 -9.65
CA ASN A 217 0.90 -17.01 -8.58
C ASN A 217 1.47 -15.64 -8.99
N LEU A 218 1.55 -15.38 -10.30
CA LEU A 218 2.10 -14.14 -10.82
C LEU A 218 0.99 -13.16 -11.16
N ARG A 219 1.07 -11.95 -10.62
CA ARG A 219 0.14 -10.85 -10.85
C ARG A 219 0.89 -9.61 -11.32
N LEU A 220 0.26 -8.84 -12.20
CA LEU A 220 0.69 -7.50 -12.57
C LEU A 220 -0.30 -6.50 -11.97
N LEU A 221 0.21 -5.50 -11.26
CA LEU A 221 -0.56 -4.49 -10.57
C LEU A 221 -0.17 -3.11 -11.11
N ALA A 222 -1.16 -2.26 -11.35
CA ALA A 222 -0.94 -0.89 -11.81
C ALA A 222 -2.03 0.04 -11.28
N SER A 223 -1.67 1.27 -10.91
CA SER A 223 -2.61 2.34 -10.55
C SER A 223 -2.11 3.71 -11.00
N GLY A 224 -3.01 4.70 -11.06
CA GLY A 224 -2.68 6.07 -11.41
C GLY A 224 -3.80 7.05 -11.10
#